data_c9ab3cff1909339945ddf1d43c5b142c
#
_entry.id   c9ab3cff1909339945ddf1d43c5b142c
#
_cell.length_a   1.000
_cell.length_b   1.000
_cell.length_c   1.000
_cell.angle_alpha   90.00
_cell.angle_beta   90.00
_cell.angle_gamma   90.00
#
_symmetry.space_group_name_H-M   'P 1'
#
loop_
_entity.id
_entity.type
_entity.pdbx_description
1 polymer ?
#
loop_
_entity_poly.entity_id
_entity_poly.type
_entity_poly.pdbx_seq_one_letter_code
_entity_poly.pdbx_strand_id
1 'polypeptide(L)'
;MTMDDSRPPATVDWGQHALFLDFDGTLTPIVARPELVALAPTTRGLIATLVRATSGAVAIISGRSLADLATHTGDLGVTLSGSHGLELRQPGQEITLHGQFSDALSAAARALSPVAEAHDLLLEHKPGAVALHYRARPNCGDIVRRAVEDTARDLGLRHMHGNLVSEAAPRGIDKGTALAGIMAQPPFAGRHPVMIGDDTTDEDGFASAQNMGGFGLRIGGTDTCAQYRVADMDSALAWLDRSLRE
;
A
#
# COMPACT_ATOMS: atom_id res chain seq x y z
N MET A 1 23.11 -24.59 -9.29
CA MET A 1 23.15 -23.55 -10.33
C MET A 1 22.50 -22.33 -9.70
N THR A 2 23.31 -21.60 -8.95
CA THR A 2 22.90 -20.41 -8.20
C THR A 2 23.18 -19.21 -9.09
N MET A 3 22.25 -18.89 -9.94
CA MET A 3 22.26 -17.62 -10.64
C MET A 3 21.47 -16.62 -9.79
N ASP A 4 22.08 -15.50 -9.53
CA ASP A 4 21.52 -14.28 -8.99
C ASP A 4 20.45 -13.74 -9.99
N ASP A 5 19.36 -14.51 -10.11
CA ASP A 5 18.25 -14.28 -11.04
C ASP A 5 17.22 -13.32 -10.41
N SER A 6 17.59 -12.71 -9.28
CA SER A 6 16.75 -11.79 -8.52
C SER A 6 16.86 -10.33 -8.98
N ARG A 7 17.71 -10.03 -9.96
CA ARG A 7 17.86 -8.67 -10.48
C ARG A 7 16.71 -8.30 -11.42
N PRO A 8 16.15 -7.10 -11.31
CA PRO A 8 15.11 -6.65 -12.23
C PRO A 8 15.68 -6.58 -13.67
N PRO A 9 14.79 -6.71 -14.70
CA PRO A 9 15.22 -6.62 -16.10
C PRO A 9 15.89 -5.27 -16.36
N ALA A 10 16.89 -5.26 -17.26
CA ALA A 10 17.63 -4.04 -17.60
C ALA A 10 16.71 -3.00 -18.25
N THR A 11 15.72 -3.46 -19.02
CA THR A 11 14.79 -2.63 -19.79
C THR A 11 13.35 -3.02 -19.50
N VAL A 12 12.46 -2.02 -19.54
CA VAL A 12 11.00 -2.21 -19.44
C VAL A 12 10.35 -1.39 -20.55
N ASP A 13 9.54 -2.03 -21.37
CA ASP A 13 8.69 -1.29 -22.32
C ASP A 13 7.52 -0.62 -21.57
N TRP A 14 7.73 0.62 -21.16
CA TRP A 14 6.73 1.39 -20.42
C TRP A 14 5.47 1.70 -21.25
N GLY A 15 5.51 1.51 -22.56
CA GLY A 15 4.32 1.56 -23.42
C GLY A 15 3.38 0.37 -23.18
N GLN A 16 3.91 -0.77 -22.76
CA GLN A 16 3.17 -2.02 -22.51
C GLN A 16 2.99 -2.33 -21.01
N HIS A 17 3.67 -1.59 -20.13
CA HIS A 17 3.61 -1.83 -18.68
C HIS A 17 2.88 -0.70 -17.95
N ALA A 18 2.29 -1.05 -16.81
CA ALA A 18 1.72 -0.14 -15.83
C ALA A 18 2.53 -0.22 -14.54
N LEU A 19 2.83 0.92 -13.91
CA LEU A 19 3.67 0.99 -12.73
C LEU A 19 2.82 1.20 -11.47
N PHE A 20 3.04 0.36 -10.47
CA PHE A 20 2.46 0.42 -9.14
C PHE A 20 3.57 0.57 -8.11
N LEU A 21 3.45 1.54 -7.24
CA LEU A 21 4.45 1.90 -6.25
C LEU A 21 3.82 1.93 -4.87
N ASP A 22 4.46 1.31 -3.89
CA ASP A 22 4.22 1.69 -2.52
C ASP A 22 4.80 3.08 -2.23
N PHE A 23 4.48 3.65 -1.07
CA PHE A 23 4.89 5.02 -0.72
C PHE A 23 6.02 5.05 0.31
N ASP A 24 5.77 4.54 1.52
CA ASP A 24 6.73 4.55 2.63
C ASP A 24 7.76 3.44 2.49
N GLY A 25 9.05 3.77 2.46
CA GLY A 25 10.13 2.79 2.21
C GLY A 25 10.42 2.56 0.72
N THR A 26 9.52 3.01 -0.17
CA THR A 26 9.63 2.84 -1.62
C THR A 26 9.90 4.16 -2.35
N LEU A 27 9.07 5.18 -2.14
CA LEU A 27 9.23 6.52 -2.72
C LEU A 27 9.78 7.54 -1.72
N THR A 28 9.65 7.24 -0.44
CA THR A 28 10.10 8.07 0.67
C THR A 28 10.76 7.19 1.73
N PRO A 29 11.78 7.67 2.45
CA PRO A 29 12.37 6.90 3.54
C PRO A 29 11.36 6.71 4.68
N ILE A 30 11.47 5.57 5.37
CA ILE A 30 10.72 5.33 6.60
C ILE A 30 11.24 6.28 7.68
N VAL A 31 10.37 7.13 8.20
CA VAL A 31 10.71 8.10 9.25
C VAL A 31 9.89 7.84 10.52
N ALA A 32 10.44 8.29 11.66
CA ALA A 32 9.80 8.07 12.96
C ALA A 32 8.45 8.82 13.11
N ARG A 33 8.26 9.87 12.34
CA ARG A 33 7.06 10.72 12.34
C ARG A 33 6.48 10.79 10.93
N PRO A 34 5.36 10.10 10.67
CA PRO A 34 4.74 10.05 9.33
C PRO A 34 4.43 11.40 8.70
N GLU A 35 4.13 12.41 9.52
CA GLU A 35 3.86 13.78 9.07
C GLU A 35 5.08 14.53 8.53
N LEU A 36 6.31 14.04 8.82
CA LEU A 36 7.56 14.64 8.33
C LEU A 36 8.04 14.04 7.01
N VAL A 37 7.29 13.11 6.45
CA VAL A 37 7.62 12.51 5.15
C VAL A 37 7.53 13.58 4.06
N ALA A 38 8.53 13.62 3.19
CA ALA A 38 8.54 14.49 2.03
C ALA A 38 9.06 13.73 0.80
N LEU A 39 8.30 13.80 -0.28
CA LEU A 39 8.75 13.27 -1.57
C LEU A 39 9.84 14.18 -2.14
N ALA A 40 11.05 13.64 -2.33
CA ALA A 40 12.17 14.40 -2.85
C ALA A 40 11.89 14.98 -4.25
N PRO A 41 12.40 16.19 -4.58
CA PRO A 41 12.21 16.78 -5.90
C PRO A 41 12.68 15.89 -7.06
N THR A 42 13.76 15.15 -6.85
CA THR A 42 14.30 14.17 -7.81
C THR A 42 13.32 13.03 -8.06
N THR A 43 12.73 12.47 -7.00
CA THR A 43 11.71 11.41 -7.09
C THR A 43 10.44 11.93 -7.77
N ARG A 44 10.02 13.17 -7.49
CA ARG A 44 8.91 13.83 -8.22
C ARG A 44 9.19 13.91 -9.72
N GLY A 45 10.38 14.34 -10.11
CA GLY A 45 10.79 14.45 -11.51
C GLY A 45 10.79 13.08 -12.21
N LEU A 46 11.27 12.05 -11.53
CA LEU A 46 11.26 10.67 -12.02
C LEU A 46 9.82 10.17 -12.24
N ILE A 47 8.94 10.33 -11.25
CA ILE A 47 7.53 9.94 -11.37
C ILE A 47 6.85 10.68 -12.53
N ALA A 48 7.06 11.98 -12.67
CA ALA A 48 6.50 12.74 -13.78
C ALA A 48 6.98 12.25 -15.15
N THR A 49 8.21 11.74 -15.23
CA THR A 49 8.73 11.13 -16.48
C THR A 49 8.09 9.77 -16.73
N LEU A 50 7.94 8.93 -15.68
CA LEU A 50 7.26 7.64 -15.76
C LEU A 50 5.77 7.79 -16.16
N VAL A 51 5.08 8.79 -15.61
CA VAL A 51 3.69 9.12 -16.02
C VAL A 51 3.61 9.39 -17.51
N ARG A 52 4.56 10.14 -18.08
CA ARG A 52 4.60 10.37 -19.54
C ARG A 52 4.92 9.10 -20.33
N ALA A 53 5.92 8.34 -19.88
CA ALA A 53 6.36 7.11 -20.57
C ALA A 53 5.26 6.04 -20.58
N THR A 54 4.48 5.94 -19.50
CA THR A 54 3.36 4.99 -19.38
C THR A 54 2.02 5.54 -19.90
N SER A 55 1.99 6.76 -20.45
CA SER A 55 0.75 7.45 -20.82
C SER A 55 -0.27 7.54 -19.67
N GLY A 56 0.22 7.79 -18.45
CA GLY A 56 -0.59 7.95 -17.24
C GLY A 56 -0.80 6.65 -16.43
N ALA A 57 -0.30 5.49 -16.85
CA ALA A 57 -0.50 4.24 -16.14
C ALA A 57 0.50 4.09 -14.96
N VAL A 58 0.48 5.04 -14.04
CA VAL A 58 1.22 5.01 -12.76
C VAL A 58 0.24 5.16 -11.60
N ALA A 59 0.34 4.26 -10.63
CA ALA A 59 -0.45 4.29 -9.40
C ALA A 59 0.46 4.19 -8.16
N ILE A 60 0.04 4.86 -7.09
CA ILE A 60 0.62 4.71 -5.75
C ILE A 60 -0.42 4.00 -4.88
N ILE A 61 -0.06 2.87 -4.27
CA ILE A 61 -0.92 2.10 -3.36
C ILE A 61 -0.27 2.06 -1.99
N SER A 62 -0.92 2.62 -0.97
CA SER A 62 -0.36 2.78 0.36
C SER A 62 -1.35 2.45 1.48
N GLY A 63 -0.83 2.13 2.67
CA GLY A 63 -1.60 2.05 3.90
C GLY A 63 -2.05 3.40 4.44
N ARG A 64 -1.45 4.51 3.97
CA ARG A 64 -1.88 5.87 4.31
C ARG A 64 -3.27 6.15 3.79
N SER A 65 -4.02 7.05 4.47
CA SER A 65 -5.26 7.56 3.91
C SER A 65 -5.01 8.33 2.62
N LEU A 66 -5.98 8.39 1.74
CA LEU A 66 -5.87 9.13 0.48
C LEU A 66 -5.67 10.63 0.71
N ALA A 67 -6.26 11.18 1.77
CA ALA A 67 -6.07 12.57 2.16
C ALA A 67 -4.60 12.85 2.54
N ASP A 68 -3.98 11.95 3.30
CA ASP A 68 -2.56 12.05 3.69
C ASP A 68 -1.65 11.91 2.47
N LEU A 69 -1.85 10.89 1.63
CA LEU A 69 -1.11 10.72 0.38
C LEU A 69 -1.17 11.98 -0.51
N ALA A 70 -2.35 12.58 -0.62
CA ALA A 70 -2.54 13.77 -1.44
C ALA A 70 -1.71 14.98 -0.95
N THR A 71 -1.51 15.12 0.37
CA THR A 71 -0.66 16.20 0.92
C THR A 71 0.80 16.05 0.51
N HIS A 72 1.29 14.80 0.43
CA HIS A 72 2.69 14.50 0.09
C HIS A 72 2.93 14.45 -1.43
N THR A 73 1.98 13.91 -2.19
CA THR A 73 2.12 13.76 -3.65
C THR A 73 1.75 15.02 -4.42
N GLY A 74 0.78 15.80 -3.93
CA GLY A 74 0.23 16.92 -4.70
C GLY A 74 -0.37 16.44 -6.03
N ASP A 75 -0.19 17.23 -7.08
CA ASP A 75 -0.62 16.88 -8.44
C ASP A 75 0.53 16.26 -9.24
N LEU A 76 0.74 14.97 -9.09
CA LEU A 76 1.72 14.18 -9.87
C LEU A 76 1.10 13.54 -11.12
N GLY A 77 -0.21 13.67 -11.34
CA GLY A 77 -0.90 12.98 -12.42
C GLY A 77 -0.95 11.46 -12.28
N VAL A 78 -0.85 10.93 -11.05
CA VAL A 78 -0.88 9.49 -10.75
C VAL A 78 -2.22 9.09 -10.13
N THR A 79 -2.61 7.85 -10.32
CA THR A 79 -3.70 7.23 -9.56
C THR A 79 -3.24 7.00 -8.11
N LEU A 80 -4.03 7.41 -7.12
CA LEU A 80 -3.75 7.19 -5.72
C LEU A 80 -4.74 6.19 -5.14
N SER A 81 -4.23 5.18 -4.44
CA SER A 81 -5.02 4.24 -3.66
C SER A 81 -4.56 4.28 -2.22
N GLY A 82 -5.44 4.73 -1.33
CA GLY A 82 -5.20 4.84 0.11
C GLY A 82 -5.81 3.68 0.89
N SER A 83 -5.43 3.58 2.17
CA SER A 83 -5.98 2.60 3.12
C SER A 83 -5.95 1.17 2.58
N HIS A 84 -4.80 0.78 1.98
CA HIS A 84 -4.54 -0.53 1.34
C HIS A 84 -5.49 -0.88 0.19
N GLY A 85 -6.18 0.08 -0.44
CA GLY A 85 -7.08 -0.17 -1.56
C GLY A 85 -8.54 0.21 -1.30
N LEU A 86 -8.88 0.65 -0.09
CA LEU A 86 -10.25 1.08 0.23
C LEU A 86 -10.63 2.38 -0.47
N GLU A 87 -9.68 3.29 -0.59
CA GLU A 87 -9.84 4.61 -1.18
C GLU A 87 -9.13 4.66 -2.54
N LEU A 88 -9.79 5.18 -3.56
CA LEU A 88 -9.22 5.33 -4.90
C LEU A 88 -9.51 6.72 -5.44
N ARG A 89 -8.50 7.38 -6.03
CA ARG A 89 -8.63 8.61 -6.79
C ARG A 89 -7.79 8.54 -8.06
N GLN A 90 -8.43 8.61 -9.21
CA GLN A 90 -7.75 8.83 -10.49
C GLN A 90 -7.55 10.33 -10.74
N PRO A 91 -6.56 10.74 -11.55
CA PRO A 91 -6.34 12.14 -11.91
C PRO A 91 -7.61 12.77 -12.47
N GLY A 92 -8.01 13.93 -11.91
CA GLY A 92 -9.20 14.66 -12.35
C GLY A 92 -10.56 14.05 -11.95
N GLN A 93 -10.56 12.97 -11.17
CA GLN A 93 -11.78 12.33 -10.68
C GLN A 93 -11.97 12.54 -9.16
N GLU A 94 -13.22 12.41 -8.72
CA GLU A 94 -13.54 12.39 -7.30
C GLU A 94 -13.07 11.08 -6.63
N ILE A 95 -12.95 11.11 -5.30
CA ILE A 95 -12.58 9.94 -4.51
C ILE A 95 -13.70 8.91 -4.60
N THR A 96 -13.35 7.69 -5.00
CA THR A 96 -14.24 6.54 -4.91
C THR A 96 -13.84 5.73 -3.67
N LEU A 97 -14.82 5.43 -2.82
CA LEU A 97 -14.66 4.49 -1.72
C LEU A 97 -15.15 3.12 -2.21
N HIS A 98 -14.44 2.05 -1.91
CA HIS A 98 -15.01 0.71 -1.99
C HIS A 98 -16.02 0.54 -0.86
N GLY A 99 -17.24 0.98 -1.09
CA GLY A 99 -18.20 1.59 -0.18
C GLY A 99 -19.12 0.67 0.62
N GLN A 100 -18.90 -0.65 0.79
CA GLN A 100 -19.78 -1.49 1.62
C GLN A 100 -19.28 -1.71 3.06
N PHE A 101 -18.12 -1.15 3.41
CA PHE A 101 -17.47 -1.47 4.69
C PHE A 101 -17.64 -0.41 5.78
N SER A 102 -18.22 0.76 5.49
CA SER A 102 -18.37 1.83 6.49
C SER A 102 -19.22 1.40 7.69
N ASP A 103 -20.28 0.62 7.44
CA ASP A 103 -21.17 0.13 8.49
C ASP A 103 -20.50 -0.91 9.37
N ALA A 104 -19.73 -1.85 8.78
CA ALA A 104 -18.98 -2.86 9.51
C ALA A 104 -17.86 -2.23 10.35
N LEU A 105 -17.14 -1.23 9.82
CA LEU A 105 -16.11 -0.49 10.56
C LEU A 105 -16.73 0.35 11.70
N SER A 106 -17.87 1.00 11.46
CA SER A 106 -18.62 1.70 12.50
C SER A 106 -19.10 0.76 13.60
N ALA A 107 -19.56 -0.44 13.24
CA ALA A 107 -19.92 -1.48 14.20
C ALA A 107 -18.71 -1.98 14.99
N ALA A 108 -17.57 -2.19 14.34
CA ALA A 108 -16.32 -2.58 15.00
C ALA A 108 -15.86 -1.52 16.01
N ALA A 109 -15.91 -0.25 15.63
CA ALA A 109 -15.57 0.84 16.55
C ALA A 109 -16.47 0.84 17.80
N ARG A 110 -17.78 0.69 17.62
CA ARG A 110 -18.71 0.57 18.76
C ARG A 110 -18.43 -0.64 19.64
N ALA A 111 -18.07 -1.77 19.06
CA ALA A 111 -17.75 -2.98 19.80
C ALA A 111 -16.44 -2.87 20.60
N LEU A 112 -15.45 -2.14 20.08
CA LEU A 112 -14.13 -1.97 20.71
C LEU A 112 -14.07 -0.80 21.69
N SER A 113 -14.97 0.19 21.62
CA SER A 113 -15.03 1.33 22.55
C SER A 113 -15.01 0.93 24.03
N PRO A 114 -15.83 -0.03 24.50
CA PRO A 114 -15.80 -0.42 25.92
C PRO A 114 -14.44 -0.96 26.38
N VAL A 115 -13.72 -1.67 25.53
CA VAL A 115 -12.37 -2.18 25.82
C VAL A 115 -11.37 -1.03 25.89
N ALA A 116 -11.47 -0.07 24.95
CA ALA A 116 -10.64 1.12 24.95
C ALA A 116 -10.83 1.93 26.23
N GLU A 117 -12.04 2.18 26.62
CA GLU A 117 -12.41 2.96 27.84
C GLU A 117 -11.96 2.25 29.11
N ALA A 118 -12.24 0.94 29.25
CA ALA A 118 -11.90 0.17 30.45
C ALA A 118 -10.39 0.08 30.73
N HIS A 119 -9.56 0.19 29.69
CA HIS A 119 -8.11 0.02 29.80
C HIS A 119 -7.32 1.29 29.47
N ASP A 120 -7.98 2.43 29.27
CA ASP A 120 -7.35 3.72 28.88
C ASP A 120 -6.46 3.57 27.64
N LEU A 121 -7.05 3.02 26.57
CA LEU A 121 -6.39 2.75 25.29
C LEU A 121 -6.89 3.72 24.20
N LEU A 122 -6.04 3.98 23.22
CA LEU A 122 -6.40 4.78 22.06
C LEU A 122 -7.12 3.91 21.03
N LEU A 123 -8.40 4.24 20.76
CA LEU A 123 -9.16 3.72 19.62
C LEU A 123 -9.06 4.72 18.46
N GLU A 124 -8.44 4.29 17.38
CA GLU A 124 -8.27 5.10 16.17
C GLU A 124 -9.21 4.64 15.06
N HIS A 125 -9.95 5.57 14.49
CA HIS A 125 -10.76 5.36 13.31
C HIS A 125 -9.96 5.73 12.07
N LYS A 126 -9.51 4.73 11.33
CA LYS A 126 -8.87 4.90 10.02
C LYS A 126 -9.92 4.75 8.91
N PRO A 127 -9.74 5.34 7.72
CA PRO A 127 -10.66 5.13 6.60
C PRO A 127 -10.91 3.66 6.26
N GLY A 128 -9.89 2.81 6.41
CA GLY A 128 -9.94 1.39 6.08
C GLY A 128 -9.83 0.41 7.25
N ALA A 129 -9.81 0.89 8.50
CA ALA A 129 -9.67 0.03 9.66
C ALA A 129 -10.10 0.72 10.95
N VAL A 130 -10.39 -0.08 11.97
CA VAL A 130 -10.48 0.39 13.36
C VAL A 130 -9.30 -0.21 14.12
N ALA A 131 -8.45 0.64 14.68
CA ALA A 131 -7.24 0.26 15.37
C ALA A 131 -7.32 0.51 16.87
N LEU A 132 -6.93 -0.46 17.67
CA LEU A 132 -6.82 -0.34 19.13
C LEU A 132 -5.34 -0.38 19.52
N HIS A 133 -4.81 0.76 19.96
CA HIS A 133 -3.43 0.94 20.35
C HIS A 133 -3.24 0.65 21.83
N TYR A 134 -2.26 -0.20 22.16
CA TYR A 134 -1.92 -0.52 23.55
C TYR A 134 -0.46 -0.19 23.90
N ARG A 135 0.16 0.74 23.16
CA ARG A 135 1.55 1.19 23.40
C ARG A 135 1.73 1.82 24.78
N ALA A 136 0.73 2.54 25.28
CA ALA A 136 0.74 3.10 26.64
C ALA A 136 0.49 2.05 27.73
N ARG A 137 -0.03 0.89 27.37
CA ARG A 137 -0.42 -0.22 28.27
C ARG A 137 -0.03 -1.58 27.66
N PRO A 138 1.26 -1.91 27.50
CA PRO A 138 1.70 -3.12 26.78
C PRO A 138 1.15 -4.44 27.37
N ASN A 139 0.87 -4.47 28.66
CA ASN A 139 0.27 -5.62 29.38
C ASN A 139 -1.19 -5.89 28.97
N CYS A 140 -1.86 -4.98 28.28
CA CYS A 140 -3.20 -5.22 27.73
C CYS A 140 -3.19 -5.97 26.41
N GLY A 141 -2.02 -6.36 25.87
CA GLY A 141 -1.88 -6.94 24.55
C GLY A 141 -2.79 -8.14 24.28
N ASP A 142 -2.89 -9.08 25.21
CA ASP A 142 -3.73 -10.27 25.03
C ASP A 142 -5.23 -9.94 25.05
N ILE A 143 -5.64 -8.97 25.89
CA ILE A 143 -7.03 -8.49 25.95
C ILE A 143 -7.39 -7.82 24.63
N VAL A 144 -6.51 -6.93 24.13
CA VAL A 144 -6.71 -6.19 22.89
C VAL A 144 -6.79 -7.14 21.70
N ARG A 145 -5.85 -8.08 21.57
CA ARG A 145 -5.86 -9.05 20.46
C ARG A 145 -7.15 -9.84 20.42
N ARG A 146 -7.56 -10.43 21.56
CA ARG A 146 -8.84 -11.18 21.63
C ARG A 146 -10.03 -10.33 21.27
N ALA A 147 -10.12 -9.13 21.82
CA ALA A 147 -11.24 -8.23 21.52
C ALA A 147 -11.35 -7.90 20.04
N VAL A 148 -10.21 -7.62 19.38
CA VAL A 148 -10.17 -7.33 17.94
C VAL A 148 -10.45 -8.58 17.10
N GLU A 149 -9.91 -9.75 17.48
CA GLU A 149 -10.19 -11.03 16.80
C GLU A 149 -11.67 -11.39 16.87
N ASP A 150 -12.29 -11.31 18.05
CA ASP A 150 -13.70 -11.61 18.25
C ASP A 150 -14.58 -10.63 17.47
N THR A 151 -14.30 -9.32 17.56
CA THR A 151 -15.02 -8.29 16.82
C THR A 151 -14.90 -8.51 15.31
N ALA A 152 -13.70 -8.79 14.82
CA ALA A 152 -13.48 -9.03 13.39
C ALA A 152 -14.21 -10.27 12.90
N ARG A 153 -14.18 -11.37 13.67
CA ARG A 153 -14.92 -12.60 13.35
C ARG A 153 -16.42 -12.35 13.28
N ASP A 154 -16.98 -11.67 14.25
CA ASP A 154 -18.42 -11.46 14.38
C ASP A 154 -18.98 -10.53 13.30
N LEU A 155 -18.14 -9.60 12.79
CA LEU A 155 -18.51 -8.65 11.74
C LEU A 155 -18.00 -9.02 10.35
N GLY A 156 -17.41 -10.22 10.17
CA GLY A 156 -16.88 -10.65 8.88
C GLY A 156 -15.65 -9.88 8.41
N LEU A 157 -14.96 -9.19 9.31
CA LEU A 157 -13.72 -8.46 9.07
C LEU A 157 -12.51 -9.40 9.19
N ARG A 158 -11.35 -8.94 8.76
CA ARG A 158 -10.03 -9.51 9.12
C ARG A 158 -9.47 -8.77 10.32
N HIS A 159 -8.65 -9.44 11.12
CA HIS A 159 -7.83 -8.81 12.14
C HIS A 159 -6.36 -8.82 11.72
N MET A 160 -5.63 -7.83 12.20
CA MET A 160 -4.18 -7.72 12.02
C MET A 160 -3.55 -7.27 13.34
N HIS A 161 -2.35 -7.79 13.63
CA HIS A 161 -1.59 -7.43 14.83
C HIS A 161 -0.24 -6.87 14.43
N GLY A 162 -0.02 -5.61 14.78
CA GLY A 162 1.22 -4.90 14.58
C GLY A 162 1.98 -4.68 15.89
N ASN A 163 2.98 -3.80 15.86
CA ASN A 163 3.76 -3.44 17.04
C ASN A 163 2.92 -2.58 17.99
N LEU A 164 2.36 -3.21 19.03
CA LEU A 164 1.53 -2.59 20.09
C LEU A 164 0.23 -1.95 19.55
N VAL A 165 -0.31 -2.53 18.51
CA VAL A 165 -1.60 -2.19 17.89
C VAL A 165 -2.28 -3.46 17.37
N SER A 166 -3.60 -3.51 17.42
CA SER A 166 -4.42 -4.52 16.74
C SER A 166 -5.54 -3.83 15.98
N GLU A 167 -5.83 -4.30 14.78
CA GLU A 167 -6.74 -3.67 13.85
C GLU A 167 -7.79 -4.64 13.34
N ALA A 168 -9.02 -4.16 13.17
CA ALA A 168 -10.07 -4.81 12.40
C ALA A 168 -10.26 -4.06 11.07
N ALA A 169 -10.18 -4.80 9.96
CA ALA A 169 -10.27 -4.23 8.61
C ALA A 169 -11.13 -5.10 7.69
N PRO A 170 -11.68 -4.58 6.58
CA PRO A 170 -12.43 -5.38 5.62
C PRO A 170 -11.59 -6.54 5.06
N ARG A 171 -12.24 -7.65 4.79
CA ARG A 171 -11.64 -8.77 4.04
C ARG A 171 -11.61 -8.45 2.56
N GLY A 172 -10.60 -8.97 1.85
CA GLY A 172 -10.49 -8.77 0.41
C GLY A 172 -10.13 -7.33 0.02
N ILE A 173 -9.65 -6.53 0.96
CA ILE A 173 -9.04 -5.23 0.71
C ILE A 173 -7.57 -5.34 1.08
N ASP A 174 -6.72 -5.36 0.07
CA ASP A 174 -5.27 -5.44 0.14
C ASP A 174 -4.66 -4.81 -1.11
N LYS A 175 -3.34 -4.66 -1.16
CA LYS A 175 -2.67 -4.03 -2.30
C LYS A 175 -2.81 -4.83 -3.59
N GLY A 176 -3.02 -6.14 -3.52
CA GLY A 176 -3.24 -6.99 -4.68
C GLY A 176 -4.62 -6.79 -5.31
N THR A 177 -5.66 -6.75 -4.49
CA THR A 177 -7.03 -6.46 -4.96
C THR A 177 -7.16 -5.02 -5.47
N ALA A 178 -6.48 -4.05 -4.84
CA ALA A 178 -6.39 -2.67 -5.33
C ALA A 178 -5.73 -2.61 -6.71
N LEU A 179 -4.58 -3.26 -6.87
CA LEU A 179 -3.88 -3.36 -8.15
C LEU A 179 -4.77 -3.95 -9.23
N ALA A 180 -5.42 -5.09 -8.95
CA ALA A 180 -6.31 -5.75 -9.92
C ALA A 180 -7.50 -4.84 -10.32
N GLY A 181 -8.09 -4.13 -9.37
CA GLY A 181 -9.17 -3.18 -9.62
C GLY A 181 -8.75 -2.00 -10.49
N ILE A 182 -7.54 -1.47 -10.27
CA ILE A 182 -6.96 -0.38 -11.07
C ILE A 182 -6.62 -0.87 -12.48
N MET A 183 -6.05 -2.09 -12.60
CA MET A 183 -5.71 -2.69 -13.90
C MET A 183 -6.93 -2.93 -14.81
N ALA A 184 -8.13 -3.03 -14.25
CA ALA A 184 -9.36 -3.16 -15.03
C ALA A 184 -9.79 -1.85 -15.74
N GLN A 185 -9.15 -0.73 -15.46
CA GLN A 185 -9.57 0.61 -15.90
C GLN A 185 -8.50 1.30 -16.77
N PRO A 186 -8.89 2.16 -17.73
CA PRO A 186 -7.95 3.05 -18.40
C PRO A 186 -7.23 3.98 -17.39
N PRO A 187 -5.95 4.29 -17.60
CA PRO A 187 -5.07 3.90 -18.71
C PRO A 187 -4.32 2.57 -18.48
N PHE A 188 -4.66 1.79 -17.47
CA PHE A 188 -3.94 0.58 -17.05
C PHE A 188 -4.37 -0.66 -17.84
N ALA A 189 -5.61 -0.72 -18.30
CA ALA A 189 -6.18 -1.89 -18.95
C ALA A 189 -5.35 -2.36 -20.16
N GLY A 190 -5.11 -3.68 -20.23
CA GLY A 190 -4.35 -4.32 -21.30
C GLY A 190 -2.82 -4.25 -21.16
N ARG A 191 -2.29 -3.69 -20.06
CA ARG A 191 -0.86 -3.60 -19.77
C ARG A 191 -0.41 -4.71 -18.82
N HIS A 192 0.91 -4.86 -18.66
CA HIS A 192 1.52 -5.75 -17.67
C HIS A 192 1.89 -4.95 -16.41
N PRO A 193 1.40 -5.30 -15.23
CA PRO A 193 1.68 -4.52 -14.02
C PRO A 193 3.07 -4.79 -13.47
N VAL A 194 3.77 -3.73 -13.07
CA VAL A 194 5.02 -3.77 -12.30
C VAL A 194 4.72 -3.22 -10.91
N MET A 195 4.85 -4.04 -9.87
CA MET A 195 4.65 -3.62 -8.48
C MET A 195 5.98 -3.51 -7.76
N ILE A 196 6.24 -2.36 -7.10
CA ILE A 196 7.45 -2.12 -6.30
C ILE A 196 7.03 -1.79 -4.87
N GLY A 197 7.67 -2.44 -3.89
CA GLY A 197 7.38 -2.24 -2.47
C GLY A 197 8.45 -2.81 -1.56
N ASP A 198 8.39 -2.47 -0.26
CA ASP A 198 9.38 -2.85 0.75
C ASP A 198 8.78 -3.60 1.95
N ASP A 199 7.45 -3.64 2.10
CA ASP A 199 6.78 -4.20 3.27
C ASP A 199 6.03 -5.52 2.96
N THR A 200 5.63 -6.20 4.01
CA THR A 200 4.83 -7.44 3.95
C THR A 200 3.48 -7.23 3.25
N THR A 201 2.90 -6.04 3.38
CA THR A 201 1.63 -5.70 2.71
C THR A 201 1.75 -5.59 1.19
N ASP A 202 2.99 -5.51 0.65
CA ASP A 202 3.25 -5.48 -0.79
C ASP A 202 3.25 -6.88 -1.42
N GLU A 203 3.35 -7.93 -0.61
CA GLU A 203 3.37 -9.31 -1.10
C GLU A 203 2.09 -9.67 -1.87
N ASP A 204 0.92 -9.20 -1.41
CA ASP A 204 -0.34 -9.35 -2.13
C ASP A 204 -0.30 -8.63 -3.49
N GLY A 205 0.34 -7.46 -3.53
CA GLY A 205 0.57 -6.69 -4.76
C GLY A 205 1.52 -7.40 -5.72
N PHE A 206 2.63 -7.96 -5.23
CA PHE A 206 3.57 -8.73 -6.05
C PHE A 206 2.91 -9.97 -6.65
N ALA A 207 2.19 -10.73 -5.82
CA ALA A 207 1.46 -11.92 -6.29
C ALA A 207 0.42 -11.55 -7.37
N SER A 208 -0.34 -10.47 -7.17
CA SER A 208 -1.33 -10.00 -8.13
C SER A 208 -0.67 -9.56 -9.44
N ALA A 209 0.42 -8.78 -9.38
CA ALA A 209 1.15 -8.33 -10.57
C ALA A 209 1.67 -9.52 -11.39
N GLN A 210 2.28 -10.51 -10.74
CA GLN A 210 2.82 -11.71 -11.39
C GLN A 210 1.72 -12.57 -12.01
N ASN A 211 0.58 -12.74 -11.33
CA ASN A 211 -0.56 -13.46 -11.85
C ASN A 211 -1.18 -12.80 -13.10
N MET A 212 -0.97 -11.49 -13.29
CA MET A 212 -1.42 -10.72 -14.45
C MET A 212 -0.34 -10.60 -15.54
N GLY A 213 0.73 -11.41 -15.48
CA GLY A 213 1.78 -11.44 -16.50
C GLY A 213 2.81 -10.29 -16.38
N GLY A 214 2.77 -9.55 -15.28
CA GLY A 214 3.79 -8.57 -14.90
C GLY A 214 4.80 -9.13 -13.93
N PHE A 215 5.38 -8.28 -13.06
CA PHE A 215 6.33 -8.73 -12.06
C PHE A 215 6.30 -7.88 -10.78
N GLY A 216 6.80 -8.47 -9.69
CA GLY A 216 7.08 -7.81 -8.42
C GLY A 216 8.56 -7.48 -8.27
N LEU A 217 8.87 -6.30 -7.73
CA LEU A 217 10.21 -5.86 -7.34
C LEU A 217 10.22 -5.51 -5.85
N ARG A 218 10.84 -6.37 -5.06
CA ARG A 218 11.02 -6.18 -3.62
C ARG A 218 12.21 -5.26 -3.33
N ILE A 219 12.02 -4.31 -2.43
CA ILE A 219 13.10 -3.53 -1.82
C ILE A 219 13.47 -4.18 -0.49
N GLY A 220 14.77 -4.42 -0.27
CA GLY A 220 15.28 -5.01 0.96
C GLY A 220 15.42 -6.54 0.95
N GLY A 221 15.79 -7.10 2.12
CA GLY A 221 16.32 -8.46 2.26
C GLY A 221 15.42 -9.49 2.92
N THR A 222 14.13 -9.24 3.14
CA THR A 222 13.22 -10.21 3.76
C THR A 222 12.71 -11.25 2.76
N ASP A 223 12.11 -12.35 3.24
CA ASP A 223 11.44 -13.34 2.39
C ASP A 223 10.33 -12.66 1.58
N THR A 224 10.20 -13.05 0.30
CA THR A 224 9.26 -12.42 -0.63
C THR A 224 8.85 -13.37 -1.74
N CYS A 225 7.62 -13.21 -2.22
CA CYS A 225 7.15 -13.83 -3.46
C CYS A 225 7.50 -12.99 -4.71
N ALA A 226 8.04 -11.79 -4.56
CA ALA A 226 8.44 -10.95 -5.69
C ALA A 226 9.51 -11.64 -6.54
N GLN A 227 9.36 -11.55 -7.86
CA GLN A 227 10.28 -12.16 -8.82
C GLN A 227 11.67 -11.52 -8.77
N TYR A 228 11.74 -10.21 -8.51
CA TYR A 228 12.98 -9.45 -8.50
C TYR A 228 13.19 -8.73 -7.17
N ARG A 229 14.46 -8.34 -6.94
CA ARG A 229 14.86 -7.69 -5.71
C ARG A 229 15.96 -6.64 -5.95
N VAL A 230 15.90 -5.58 -5.16
CA VAL A 230 16.97 -4.58 -5.02
C VAL A 230 17.29 -4.36 -3.54
N ALA A 231 18.47 -3.86 -3.26
CA ALA A 231 18.96 -3.74 -1.88
C ALA A 231 18.20 -2.71 -1.05
N ASP A 232 17.86 -1.59 -1.66
CA ASP A 232 17.32 -0.40 -1.00
C ASP A 232 16.51 0.49 -1.96
N MET A 233 15.86 1.51 -1.40
CA MET A 233 15.05 2.49 -2.13
C MET A 233 15.87 3.20 -3.24
N ASP A 234 17.11 3.59 -2.95
CA ASP A 234 17.94 4.30 -3.92
C ASP A 234 18.25 3.42 -5.14
N SER A 235 18.47 2.13 -4.90
CA SER A 235 18.67 1.12 -5.96
C SER A 235 17.41 0.95 -6.82
N ALA A 236 16.20 0.98 -6.21
CA ALA A 236 14.93 0.92 -6.93
C ALA A 236 14.71 2.17 -7.81
N LEU A 237 14.91 3.36 -7.24
CA LEU A 237 14.78 4.62 -7.98
C LEU A 237 15.81 4.73 -9.11
N ALA A 238 17.05 4.30 -8.87
CA ALA A 238 18.10 4.26 -9.90
C ALA A 238 17.78 3.26 -11.01
N TRP A 239 17.14 2.13 -10.68
CA TRP A 239 16.68 1.18 -11.69
C TRP A 239 15.55 1.78 -12.54
N LEU A 240 14.55 2.41 -11.91
CA LEU A 240 13.47 3.10 -12.63
C LEU A 240 14.00 4.17 -13.59
N ASP A 241 14.95 4.99 -13.15
CA ASP A 241 15.57 6.04 -14.00
C ASP A 241 16.33 5.43 -15.20
N ARG A 242 17.07 4.33 -14.99
CA ARG A 242 17.76 3.63 -16.08
C ARG A 242 16.79 3.01 -17.08
N SER A 243 15.70 2.42 -16.62
CA SER A 243 14.69 1.76 -17.46
C SER A 243 13.93 2.71 -18.37
N LEU A 244 14.06 4.03 -18.17
CA LEU A 244 13.47 5.08 -19.03
C LEU A 244 14.38 5.48 -20.20
N ARG A 245 15.67 5.07 -20.20
CA ARG A 245 16.68 5.60 -21.12
C ARG A 245 16.86 4.78 -22.39
N GLU A 246 16.13 3.69 -22.52
CA GLU A 246 16.15 2.79 -23.68
C GLU A 246 14.79 2.70 -24.35
#